data_c11bac53393c6bdd694fe1dafe02425e
#
_entry.id   c11bac53393c6bdd694fe1dafe02425e
#
_cell.length_a   1.000
_cell.length_b   1.000
_cell.length_c   1.000
_cell.angle_alpha   90.00
_cell.angle_beta   90.00
_cell.angle_gamma   90.00
#
_symmetry.space_group_name_H-M   'P 1'
#
loop_
_entity.id
_entity.type
_entity.pdbx_description
1 polymer ?
#
loop_
_entity_poly.entity_id
_entity_poly.type
_entity_poly.pdbx_seq_one_letter_code
_entity_poly.pdbx_strand_id
1 'polypeptide(L)'
;MLYKIVIDDRSYSKWQIYDAPNFTPVTLDLDPCAMRLFSGDVFTYDTVNDNVITIVHSSVRTVDNIPAVLILADNKTYGRHPNNNKLLYKCIPDDIRMPPFLVPYELKNVGFSKVFVNLYVTIQFKEWTTKHPQGTFTQVIGQVDVLDCFYEYQLYCKSLNASIQRLHKDTAKAVKEKDATNDAFIENTAFFAGIERRVDWPVFTIDPKGSLDFDDAFSIKRLDNGNILLSIYIANVTIWLDALNLWQSFSKRISTIYLPDKKRPMLPTILSDCLCSLQANAKRFAFVLDLEVDCIGDNGYNIASYKFSNCLIKVTKNFVYEEPDLLKNKHYTLLFDVVTQLCSKTKYIKSIRDSHDLVCYLMVLMNYTCAKEMLMKKVGIFRSALIKKDVILVDTTVVPDEVGQFIKIWNSTSGQYIDISANLDTNISHDLLDLDAYIHITSPIRRLVDLLNIIKFQQAFGLHKLSDGALTFYDSWLRELEYINTTMRAIRKVQIDCNLLNLCFTNPDILEPLYDGYCFDKLERNDGLFQYIVFLPELKITSRITLRDNLENYEKRKYKLFVFTNEDKMKKKIRLQLT
;
A
#
# COMPACT_ATOMS: atom_id res chain seq x y z
N MET A 1 36.74 -17.34 -3.10
CA MET A 1 35.49 -17.33 -3.86
C MET A 1 34.38 -16.85 -2.93
N LEU A 2 33.38 -16.14 -3.44
CA LEU A 2 32.29 -15.58 -2.63
C LEU A 2 31.04 -16.42 -2.83
N TYR A 3 30.43 -16.89 -1.73
CA TYR A 3 29.27 -17.77 -1.73
C TYR A 3 28.07 -17.10 -1.09
N LYS A 4 26.87 -17.49 -1.51
CA LYS A 4 25.59 -17.09 -0.89
C LYS A 4 24.78 -18.33 -0.54
N ILE A 5 24.26 -18.39 0.69
CA ILE A 5 23.40 -19.50 1.12
C ILE A 5 21.92 -19.11 1.12
N VAL A 6 21.07 -20.04 0.70
CA VAL A 6 19.61 -19.97 0.83
C VAL A 6 19.16 -21.17 1.66
N ILE A 7 18.45 -20.91 2.75
CA ILE A 7 17.89 -21.92 3.66
C ILE A 7 16.38 -21.84 3.55
N ASP A 8 15.70 -22.98 3.44
CA ASP A 8 14.26 -23.02 3.16
C ASP A 8 13.40 -23.14 4.42
N ASP A 9 13.96 -23.75 5.48
CA ASP A 9 13.22 -24.05 6.70
C ASP A 9 14.04 -23.80 7.98
N ARG A 10 13.31 -23.62 9.09
CA ARG A 10 13.86 -23.32 10.42
C ARG A 10 14.71 -24.42 11.02
N SER A 11 14.52 -25.65 10.56
CA SER A 11 15.28 -26.83 11.04
C SER A 11 16.58 -27.05 10.28
N TYR A 12 16.84 -26.24 9.23
CA TYR A 12 17.99 -26.39 8.35
C TYR A 12 18.02 -27.73 7.61
N SER A 13 16.85 -28.33 7.35
CA SER A 13 16.73 -29.60 6.64
C SER A 13 16.92 -29.46 5.12
N LYS A 14 16.67 -28.26 4.59
CA LYS A 14 16.80 -27.93 3.17
C LYS A 14 17.52 -26.59 2.99
N TRP A 15 18.59 -26.63 2.24
CA TRP A 15 19.40 -25.47 1.90
C TRP A 15 20.16 -25.65 0.60
N GLN A 16 20.59 -24.57 -0.01
CA GLN A 16 21.42 -24.54 -1.21
C GLN A 16 22.43 -23.40 -1.14
N ILE A 17 23.65 -23.67 -1.60
CA ILE A 17 24.70 -22.66 -1.73
C ILE A 17 24.82 -22.27 -3.21
N TYR A 18 25.08 -20.99 -3.46
CA TYR A 18 25.28 -20.43 -4.76
C TYR A 18 26.62 -19.67 -4.81
N ASP A 19 27.28 -19.67 -5.97
CA ASP A 19 28.32 -18.69 -6.28
C ASP A 19 27.68 -17.30 -6.29
N ALA A 20 28.16 -16.38 -5.45
CA ALA A 20 27.48 -15.10 -5.23
C ALA A 20 27.44 -14.19 -6.47
N PRO A 21 28.49 -14.06 -7.31
CA PRO A 21 28.45 -13.25 -8.54
C PRO A 21 27.45 -13.74 -9.59
N ASN A 22 27.40 -15.07 -9.83
CA ASN A 22 26.67 -15.64 -10.98
C ASN A 22 25.37 -16.33 -10.57
N PHE A 23 25.12 -16.48 -9.25
CA PHE A 23 23.97 -17.19 -8.69
C PHE A 23 23.81 -18.63 -9.26
N THR A 24 24.94 -19.32 -9.49
CA THR A 24 24.99 -20.70 -9.92
C THR A 24 25.08 -21.63 -8.71
N PRO A 25 24.33 -22.76 -8.67
CA PRO A 25 24.39 -23.72 -7.55
C PRO A 25 25.79 -24.31 -7.39
N VAL A 26 26.27 -24.40 -6.15
CA VAL A 26 27.56 -24.99 -5.79
C VAL A 26 27.34 -25.97 -4.66
N THR A 27 28.03 -27.11 -4.70
CA THR A 27 28.05 -28.08 -3.60
C THR A 27 29.28 -27.86 -2.74
N LEU A 28 29.08 -27.54 -1.47
CA LEU A 28 30.12 -27.48 -0.45
C LEU A 28 29.78 -28.46 0.66
N ASP A 29 30.78 -29.16 1.15
CA ASP A 29 30.63 -30.06 2.31
C ASP A 29 30.70 -29.25 3.61
N LEU A 30 29.56 -28.71 4.03
CA LEU A 30 29.41 -27.95 5.27
C LEU A 30 27.98 -28.08 5.84
N ASP A 31 27.89 -28.01 7.15
CA ASP A 31 26.61 -27.89 7.87
C ASP A 31 26.35 -26.41 8.18
N PRO A 32 25.34 -25.78 7.55
CA PRO A 32 25.05 -24.37 7.78
C PRO A 32 24.71 -24.02 9.23
N CYS A 33 24.09 -24.94 9.96
CA CYS A 33 23.73 -24.71 11.35
C CYS A 33 24.98 -24.75 12.26
N ALA A 34 25.87 -25.73 12.06
CA ALA A 34 27.15 -25.81 12.76
C ALA A 34 28.05 -24.61 12.44
N MET A 35 28.03 -24.15 11.18
CA MET A 35 28.76 -22.96 10.72
C MET A 35 28.06 -21.65 11.05
N ARG A 36 26.88 -21.68 11.68
CA ARG A 36 26.13 -20.50 12.17
C ARG A 36 25.75 -19.52 11.06
N LEU A 37 25.36 -20.03 9.90
CA LEU A 37 24.94 -19.25 8.75
C LEU A 37 23.43 -18.99 8.78
N PHE A 38 23.02 -17.78 8.44
CA PHE A 38 21.62 -17.45 8.18
C PHE A 38 21.31 -17.48 6.68
N SER A 39 20.04 -17.69 6.34
CA SER A 39 19.59 -17.58 4.96
C SER A 39 19.86 -16.19 4.40
N GLY A 40 20.54 -16.12 3.25
CA GLY A 40 20.96 -14.88 2.60
C GLY A 40 22.34 -14.38 3.00
N ASP A 41 23.05 -15.06 3.91
CA ASP A 41 24.44 -14.73 4.25
C ASP A 41 25.34 -14.91 3.01
N VAL A 42 26.21 -13.92 2.82
CA VAL A 42 27.28 -13.96 1.82
C VAL A 42 28.60 -14.13 2.56
N PHE A 43 29.37 -15.16 2.18
CA PHE A 43 30.56 -15.58 2.92
C PHE A 43 31.67 -16.09 2.01
N THR A 44 32.89 -16.12 2.52
CA THR A 44 34.02 -16.86 1.96
C THR A 44 34.26 -18.14 2.76
N TYR A 45 34.69 -19.20 2.07
CA TYR A 45 34.99 -20.48 2.68
C TYR A 45 36.41 -20.88 2.30
N ASP A 46 37.28 -21.02 3.31
CA ASP A 46 38.67 -21.42 3.13
C ASP A 46 38.80 -22.89 3.58
N THR A 47 38.98 -23.77 2.60
CA THR A 47 39.16 -25.22 2.83
C THR A 47 40.59 -25.59 3.16
N VAL A 48 41.55 -24.69 3.00
CA VAL A 48 42.98 -24.93 3.24
C VAL A 48 43.35 -24.65 4.70
N ASN A 49 42.67 -23.68 5.33
CA ASN A 49 42.89 -23.26 6.68
C ASN A 49 41.68 -23.65 7.57
N ASP A 50 41.62 -24.89 8.00
CA ASP A 50 40.64 -25.41 9.00
C ASP A 50 39.15 -25.14 8.69
N ASN A 51 38.76 -25.11 7.43
CA ASN A 51 37.36 -24.85 7.03
C ASN A 51 36.77 -23.54 7.60
N VAL A 52 37.54 -22.46 7.62
CA VAL A 52 37.13 -21.18 8.18
C VAL A 52 36.13 -20.48 7.28
N ILE A 53 34.99 -20.08 7.86
CA ILE A 53 33.99 -19.23 7.21
C ILE A 53 34.17 -17.79 7.68
N THR A 54 34.27 -16.87 6.73
CA THR A 54 34.21 -15.42 6.99
C THR A 54 32.96 -14.82 6.36
N ILE A 55 32.04 -14.29 7.18
CA ILE A 55 30.83 -13.65 6.71
C ILE A 55 31.15 -12.26 6.21
N VAL A 56 30.89 -12.03 4.92
CA VAL A 56 31.12 -10.74 4.24
C VAL A 56 29.90 -9.84 4.35
N HIS A 57 28.68 -10.41 4.22
CA HIS A 57 27.43 -9.69 4.36
C HIS A 57 26.36 -10.59 4.98
N SER A 58 25.55 -10.02 5.88
CA SER A 58 24.42 -10.69 6.51
C SER A 58 23.31 -9.72 6.83
N SER A 59 22.19 -9.84 6.15
CA SER A 59 21.02 -9.00 6.41
C SER A 59 20.45 -9.23 7.81
N VAL A 60 20.48 -10.48 8.31
CA VAL A 60 19.96 -10.83 9.64
C VAL A 60 20.78 -10.21 10.77
N ARG A 61 22.11 -10.09 10.57
CA ARG A 61 23.02 -9.52 11.57
C ARG A 61 23.00 -8.01 11.65
N THR A 62 22.53 -7.35 10.59
CA THR A 62 22.53 -5.89 10.44
C THR A 62 21.16 -5.25 10.65
N VAL A 63 20.07 -6.03 10.53
CA VAL A 63 18.71 -5.50 10.71
C VAL A 63 18.40 -5.24 12.19
N ASP A 64 17.82 -4.07 12.49
CA ASP A 64 17.53 -3.66 13.87
C ASP A 64 16.26 -4.30 14.44
N ASN A 65 15.30 -4.70 13.59
CA ASN A 65 13.99 -5.15 14.02
C ASN A 65 13.59 -6.44 13.30
N ILE A 66 13.98 -7.59 13.83
CA ILE A 66 13.51 -8.91 13.39
C ILE A 66 12.17 -9.18 14.10
N PRO A 67 11.05 -9.27 13.38
CA PRO A 67 9.76 -9.59 14.00
C PRO A 67 9.75 -11.05 14.47
N ALA A 68 9.32 -11.25 15.73
CA ALA A 68 9.31 -12.55 16.36
C ALA A 68 8.19 -12.69 17.40
N VAL A 69 7.91 -13.92 17.82
CA VAL A 69 7.03 -14.23 18.93
C VAL A 69 7.83 -14.76 20.10
N LEU A 70 7.74 -14.07 21.22
CA LEU A 70 8.31 -14.52 22.49
C LEU A 70 7.38 -15.57 23.12
N ILE A 71 7.89 -16.78 23.34
CA ILE A 71 7.14 -17.90 23.90
C ILE A 71 7.22 -17.87 25.41
N LEU A 72 6.08 -17.60 26.03
CA LEU A 72 5.91 -17.55 27.48
C LEU A 72 4.89 -18.57 27.98
N ALA A 73 3.93 -18.99 27.14
CA ALA A 73 2.82 -19.87 27.55
C ALA A 73 3.27 -21.18 28.20
N ASP A 74 4.40 -21.75 27.75
CA ASP A 74 4.94 -23.01 28.29
C ASP A 74 5.68 -22.81 29.60
N ASN A 75 5.89 -21.59 30.05
CA ASN A 75 6.76 -21.21 31.18
C ASN A 75 8.16 -21.86 31.13
N LYS A 76 8.64 -22.16 29.91
CA LYS A 76 9.91 -22.82 29.66
C LYS A 76 11.05 -21.83 29.51
N THR A 77 12.11 -21.99 30.27
CA THR A 77 13.32 -21.17 30.19
C THR A 77 14.52 -22.00 29.72
N TYR A 78 15.53 -21.33 29.19
CA TYR A 78 16.70 -21.93 28.56
C TYR A 78 18.01 -21.48 29.26
N GLY A 79 17.97 -21.36 30.60
CA GLY A 79 19.06 -20.87 31.38
C GLY A 79 19.03 -19.37 31.64
N ARG A 80 20.17 -18.80 32.06
CA ARG A 80 20.33 -17.40 32.38
C ARG A 80 21.37 -16.75 31.49
N HIS A 81 21.11 -15.51 31.13
CA HIS A 81 22.07 -14.70 30.38
C HIS A 81 23.29 -14.34 31.25
N PRO A 82 24.54 -14.58 30.77
CA PRO A 82 25.73 -14.49 31.62
C PRO A 82 25.95 -13.09 32.20
N ASN A 83 25.65 -12.02 31.48
CA ASN A 83 25.99 -10.64 31.88
C ASN A 83 24.95 -9.99 32.79
N ASN A 84 23.66 -10.36 32.71
CA ASN A 84 22.58 -9.69 33.44
C ASN A 84 21.70 -10.59 34.28
N ASN A 85 22.05 -11.91 34.32
CA ASN A 85 21.37 -12.95 35.07
C ASN A 85 19.87 -13.13 34.79
N LYS A 86 19.33 -12.50 33.70
CA LYS A 86 17.95 -12.65 33.29
C LYS A 86 17.70 -14.01 32.68
N LEU A 87 16.49 -14.52 32.84
CA LEU A 87 16.09 -15.79 32.24
C LEU A 87 16.02 -15.64 30.69
N LEU A 88 16.51 -16.67 30.00
CA LEU A 88 16.47 -16.77 28.55
C LEU A 88 15.20 -17.48 28.12
N TYR A 89 14.45 -16.84 27.24
CA TYR A 89 13.22 -17.39 26.64
C TYR A 89 13.40 -17.60 25.15
N LYS A 90 12.66 -18.57 24.61
CA LYS A 90 12.61 -18.84 23.17
C LYS A 90 11.83 -17.76 22.45
N CYS A 91 12.43 -17.24 21.37
CA CYS A 91 11.83 -16.27 20.50
C CYS A 91 11.80 -16.82 19.07
N ILE A 92 10.62 -16.92 18.47
CA ILE A 92 10.41 -17.53 17.14
C ILE A 92 10.26 -16.42 16.12
N PRO A 93 11.24 -16.20 15.19
CA PRO A 93 11.12 -15.23 14.10
C PRO A 93 9.96 -15.55 13.16
N ASP A 94 9.35 -14.51 12.57
CA ASP A 94 8.30 -14.68 11.54
C ASP A 94 8.83 -15.34 10.26
N ASP A 95 10.09 -15.08 9.92
CA ASP A 95 10.75 -15.76 8.81
C ASP A 95 11.06 -17.20 9.17
N ILE A 96 10.39 -18.14 8.50
CA ILE A 96 10.56 -19.58 8.72
C ILE A 96 11.95 -20.10 8.35
N ARG A 97 12.78 -19.30 7.68
CA ARG A 97 14.16 -19.64 7.32
C ARG A 97 15.15 -19.33 8.43
N MET A 98 14.69 -18.67 9.50
CA MET A 98 15.52 -18.35 10.67
C MET A 98 15.28 -19.35 11.80
N PRO A 99 16.33 -19.81 12.51
CA PRO A 99 16.19 -20.64 13.69
C PRO A 99 15.60 -19.82 14.86
N PRO A 100 15.06 -20.48 15.90
CA PRO A 100 14.65 -19.79 17.13
C PRO A 100 15.83 -19.12 17.82
N PHE A 101 15.61 -17.91 18.32
CA PHE A 101 16.56 -17.15 19.13
C PHE A 101 16.33 -17.38 20.61
N LEU A 102 17.37 -17.22 21.42
CA LEU A 102 17.27 -17.08 22.88
C LEU A 102 17.45 -15.60 23.25
N VAL A 103 16.50 -15.07 24.02
CA VAL A 103 16.46 -13.64 24.35
C VAL A 103 16.25 -13.47 25.85
N PRO A 104 17.05 -12.64 26.55
CA PRO A 104 16.88 -12.37 27.97
C PRO A 104 15.62 -11.53 28.19
N TYR A 105 14.71 -12.04 29.01
CA TYR A 105 13.46 -11.36 29.36
C TYR A 105 13.18 -11.44 30.85
N GLU A 106 12.54 -10.41 31.37
CA GLU A 106 12.08 -10.35 32.74
C GLU A 106 10.57 -10.10 32.75
N LEU A 107 9.85 -11.05 33.32
CA LEU A 107 8.39 -10.93 33.44
C LEU A 107 8.06 -9.76 34.37
N LYS A 108 7.48 -8.72 33.82
CA LYS A 108 7.00 -7.57 34.60
C LYS A 108 5.58 -7.87 35.10
N ASN A 109 5.38 -7.77 36.41
CA ASN A 109 4.10 -7.78 37.11
C ASN A 109 3.08 -8.83 36.62
N VAL A 110 3.31 -10.07 36.96
CA VAL A 110 2.40 -11.19 36.62
C VAL A 110 1.21 -11.25 37.58
N GLY A 111 0.92 -10.27 38.41
CA GLY A 111 -0.19 -10.28 39.35
C GLY A 111 -0.43 -11.66 39.99
N PHE A 112 -1.67 -11.99 40.29
CA PHE A 112 -2.07 -13.34 40.76
C PHE A 112 -2.35 -14.33 39.61
N SER A 113 -2.31 -13.91 38.35
CA SER A 113 -2.52 -14.78 37.20
C SER A 113 -1.27 -15.57 36.87
N LYS A 114 -1.39 -16.90 36.85
CA LYS A 114 -0.32 -17.84 36.42
C LYS A 114 -0.37 -18.12 34.91
N VAL A 115 -1.26 -17.46 34.17
CA VAL A 115 -1.41 -17.64 32.72
C VAL A 115 -0.46 -16.68 32.01
N PHE A 116 0.52 -17.23 31.34
CA PHE A 116 1.47 -16.47 30.50
C PHE A 116 0.97 -16.47 29.06
N VAL A 117 0.81 -15.30 28.49
CA VAL A 117 0.45 -15.12 27.09
C VAL A 117 1.72 -14.80 26.29
N ASN A 118 1.86 -15.40 25.12
CA ASN A 118 2.95 -15.11 24.20
C ASN A 118 2.90 -13.66 23.74
N LEU A 119 4.05 -13.07 23.40
CA LEU A 119 4.13 -11.66 22.98
C LEU A 119 4.67 -11.53 21.56
N TYR A 120 4.07 -10.65 20.79
CA TYR A 120 4.69 -10.10 19.58
C TYR A 120 5.79 -9.14 19.98
N VAL A 121 6.98 -9.33 19.42
CA VAL A 121 8.17 -8.56 19.74
C VAL A 121 8.97 -8.27 18.48
N THR A 122 9.89 -7.30 18.57
CA THR A 122 11.02 -7.20 17.65
C THR A 122 12.32 -7.43 18.41
N ILE A 123 13.26 -8.11 17.76
CA ILE A 123 14.56 -8.43 18.32
C ILE A 123 15.66 -8.04 17.35
N GLN A 124 16.87 -7.82 17.87
CA GLN A 124 18.09 -7.67 17.11
C GLN A 124 19.03 -8.82 17.40
N PHE A 125 19.73 -9.30 16.38
CA PHE A 125 20.79 -10.31 16.55
C PHE A 125 21.91 -9.76 17.44
N LYS A 126 22.41 -10.58 18.35
CA LYS A 126 23.55 -10.23 19.21
C LYS A 126 24.77 -11.09 18.87
N GLU A 127 24.64 -12.39 19.03
CA GLU A 127 25.71 -13.35 18.78
C GLU A 127 25.13 -14.74 18.53
N TRP A 128 25.95 -15.63 17.96
CA TRP A 128 25.61 -17.05 17.83
C TRP A 128 26.83 -17.91 18.24
N THR A 129 27.01 -18.14 19.54
CA THR A 129 28.12 -18.89 20.14
C THR A 129 27.71 -20.29 20.59
N THR A 130 26.41 -20.49 20.87
CA THR A 130 25.83 -21.74 21.35
C THR A 130 24.96 -22.42 20.29
N LYS A 131 24.16 -23.41 20.66
CA LYS A 131 23.22 -24.11 19.78
C LYS A 131 22.20 -23.16 19.10
N HIS A 132 21.79 -22.09 19.77
CA HIS A 132 20.81 -21.14 19.27
C HIS A 132 21.42 -19.73 19.20
N PRO A 133 21.08 -18.94 18.20
CA PRO A 133 21.46 -17.54 18.18
C PRO A 133 20.85 -16.80 19.38
N GLN A 134 21.56 -15.80 19.88
CA GLN A 134 21.09 -14.91 20.92
C GLN A 134 20.70 -13.56 20.33
N GLY A 135 19.67 -12.96 20.89
CA GLY A 135 19.18 -11.65 20.50
C GLY A 135 18.88 -10.77 21.71
N THR A 136 18.64 -9.51 21.42
CA THR A 136 18.14 -8.52 22.39
C THR A 136 16.81 -7.95 21.92
N PHE A 137 15.95 -7.56 22.86
CA PHE A 137 14.70 -6.88 22.52
C PHE A 137 14.99 -5.47 22.01
N THR A 138 14.35 -5.11 20.90
CA THR A 138 14.25 -3.73 20.44
C THR A 138 12.89 -3.13 20.82
N GLN A 139 11.81 -3.94 20.77
CA GLN A 139 10.49 -3.51 21.17
C GLN A 139 9.62 -4.70 21.59
N VAL A 140 8.74 -4.50 22.57
CA VAL A 140 7.60 -5.36 22.88
C VAL A 140 6.35 -4.71 22.27
N ILE A 141 5.70 -5.40 21.32
CA ILE A 141 4.52 -4.90 20.61
C ILE A 141 3.26 -5.13 21.44
N GLY A 142 3.10 -6.36 21.97
CA GLY A 142 2.00 -6.73 22.86
C GLY A 142 1.60 -8.19 22.76
N GLN A 143 0.47 -8.55 23.35
CA GLN A 143 -0.02 -9.92 23.44
C GLN A 143 -0.49 -10.46 22.09
N VAL A 144 -0.27 -11.76 21.82
CA VAL A 144 -0.60 -12.40 20.54
C VAL A 144 -2.11 -12.60 20.33
N ASP A 145 -2.90 -12.54 21.37
CA ASP A 145 -4.37 -12.65 21.35
C ASP A 145 -5.08 -11.30 21.12
N VAL A 146 -4.34 -10.18 21.18
CA VAL A 146 -4.87 -8.84 20.94
C VAL A 146 -4.72 -8.46 19.46
N LEU A 147 -5.83 -8.16 18.78
CA LEU A 147 -5.84 -7.85 17.34
C LEU A 147 -5.02 -6.60 16.99
N ASP A 148 -5.09 -5.54 17.79
CA ASP A 148 -4.31 -4.32 17.52
C ASP A 148 -2.81 -4.59 17.55
N CYS A 149 -2.36 -5.48 18.46
CA CYS A 149 -0.98 -5.94 18.51
C CYS A 149 -0.61 -6.77 17.28
N PHE A 150 -1.54 -7.60 16.79
CA PHE A 150 -1.36 -8.35 15.55
C PHE A 150 -1.21 -7.42 14.35
N TYR A 151 -2.03 -6.36 14.23
CA TYR A 151 -1.92 -5.41 13.12
C TYR A 151 -0.57 -4.70 13.10
N GLU A 152 -0.11 -4.22 14.25
CA GLU A 152 1.19 -3.59 14.38
C GLU A 152 2.32 -4.58 14.04
N TYR A 153 2.22 -5.83 14.53
CA TYR A 153 3.19 -6.89 14.22
C TYR A 153 3.27 -7.21 12.72
N GLN A 154 2.13 -7.18 11.99
CA GLN A 154 2.13 -7.39 10.54
C GLN A 154 2.94 -6.31 9.78
N LEU A 155 2.97 -5.08 10.27
CA LEU A 155 3.79 -4.02 9.67
C LEU A 155 5.27 -4.36 9.75
N TYR A 156 5.75 -4.88 10.89
CA TYR A 156 7.13 -5.34 11.03
C TYR A 156 7.42 -6.56 10.15
N CYS A 157 6.50 -7.53 10.09
CA CYS A 157 6.67 -8.74 9.27
C CYS A 157 6.79 -8.47 7.77
N LYS A 158 6.35 -7.30 7.32
CA LYS A 158 6.37 -6.88 5.91
C LYS A 158 7.26 -5.66 5.67
N SER A 159 8.08 -5.28 6.65
CA SER A 159 8.98 -4.11 6.58
C SER A 159 8.23 -2.80 6.24
N LEU A 160 6.99 -2.67 6.75
CA LEU A 160 6.12 -1.50 6.55
C LEU A 160 6.16 -0.51 7.73
N ASN A 161 7.00 -0.76 8.71
CA ASN A 161 7.12 0.02 9.95
C ASN A 161 7.98 1.28 9.83
N ALA A 162 8.12 1.83 8.60
CA ALA A 162 8.89 3.07 8.40
C ALA A 162 8.40 4.21 9.31
N SER A 163 9.31 4.81 10.07
CA SER A 163 9.00 5.89 11.01
C SER A 163 8.82 7.22 10.28
N ILE A 164 7.80 8.00 10.67
CA ILE A 164 7.59 9.39 10.24
C ILE A 164 7.97 10.40 11.31
N GLN A 165 8.62 10.00 12.39
CA GLN A 165 8.90 10.87 13.55
C GLN A 165 9.76 12.09 13.20
N ARG A 166 10.79 11.90 12.34
CA ARG A 166 11.62 13.02 11.87
C ARG A 166 10.77 14.03 11.10
N LEU A 167 10.02 13.56 10.11
CA LEU A 167 9.13 14.42 9.32
C LEU A 167 8.10 15.12 10.22
N HIS A 168 7.53 14.41 11.20
CA HIS A 168 6.58 15.00 12.16
C HIS A 168 7.21 16.13 12.98
N LYS A 169 8.42 15.92 13.53
CA LYS A 169 9.14 16.92 14.31
C LYS A 169 9.49 18.14 13.48
N ASP A 170 10.05 17.93 12.28
CA ASP A 170 10.50 19.01 11.40
C ASP A 170 9.29 19.80 10.85
N THR A 171 8.17 19.11 10.55
CA THR A 171 6.90 19.75 10.17
C THR A 171 6.38 20.65 11.28
N ALA A 172 6.27 20.14 12.51
CA ALA A 172 5.76 20.93 13.64
C ALA A 172 6.63 22.17 13.89
N LYS A 173 7.95 22.04 13.77
CA LYS A 173 8.89 23.14 13.86
C LYS A 173 8.68 24.18 12.75
N ALA A 174 8.67 23.75 11.48
CA ALA A 174 8.52 24.64 10.33
C ALA A 174 7.18 25.38 10.33
N VAL A 175 6.09 24.70 10.68
CA VAL A 175 4.75 25.30 10.78
C VAL A 175 4.72 26.40 11.84
N LYS A 176 5.34 26.16 13.00
CA LYS A 176 5.42 27.15 14.09
C LYS A 176 6.30 28.34 13.71
N GLU A 177 7.49 28.10 13.17
CA GLU A 177 8.46 29.15 12.81
C GLU A 177 7.96 30.08 11.71
N LYS A 178 7.22 29.55 10.75
CA LYS A 178 6.68 30.30 9.60
C LYS A 178 5.25 30.80 9.80
N ASP A 179 4.64 30.50 10.94
CA ASP A 179 3.19 30.75 11.18
C ASP A 179 2.30 30.25 10.03
N ALA A 180 2.57 29.03 9.55
CA ALA A 180 2.02 28.51 8.30
C ALA A 180 0.52 28.21 8.35
N THR A 181 -0.10 28.29 9.52
CA THR A 181 -1.57 28.21 9.69
C THR A 181 -2.25 29.54 9.46
N ASN A 182 -1.51 30.65 9.41
CA ASN A 182 -2.06 31.97 9.22
C ASN A 182 -2.41 32.22 7.73
N ASP A 183 -3.57 32.81 7.51
CA ASP A 183 -4.02 33.21 6.18
C ASP A 183 -3.03 34.10 5.45
N ALA A 184 -2.30 34.98 6.15
CA ALA A 184 -1.27 35.82 5.56
C ALA A 184 -0.12 35.03 4.94
N PHE A 185 0.34 33.95 5.60
CA PHE A 185 1.37 33.07 5.05
C PHE A 185 0.87 32.38 3.75
N ILE A 186 -0.37 31.88 3.77
CA ILE A 186 -0.97 31.21 2.63
C ILE A 186 -1.13 32.17 1.44
N GLU A 187 -1.65 33.37 1.69
CA GLU A 187 -1.84 34.41 0.67
C GLU A 187 -0.52 34.90 0.07
N ASN A 188 0.49 35.12 0.90
CA ASN A 188 1.82 35.49 0.42
C ASN A 188 2.45 34.37 -0.42
N THR A 189 2.33 33.10 0.02
CA THR A 189 2.82 31.96 -0.75
C THR A 189 2.13 31.88 -2.11
N ALA A 190 0.80 32.07 -2.16
CA ALA A 190 0.03 32.11 -3.41
C ALA A 190 0.49 33.25 -4.33
N PHE A 191 0.67 34.44 -3.77
CA PHE A 191 1.08 35.63 -4.52
C PHE A 191 2.47 35.46 -5.16
N PHE A 192 3.49 35.05 -4.37
CA PHE A 192 4.85 34.86 -4.88
C PHE A 192 4.97 33.71 -5.87
N ALA A 193 4.10 32.70 -5.77
CA ALA A 193 4.05 31.57 -6.70
C ALA A 193 3.18 31.85 -7.96
N GLY A 194 2.52 33.02 -8.07
CA GLY A 194 1.65 33.36 -9.19
C GLY A 194 0.41 32.46 -9.29
N ILE A 195 -0.13 31.98 -8.15
CA ILE A 195 -1.24 31.04 -8.09
C ILE A 195 -2.57 31.76 -8.26
N GLU A 196 -3.45 31.25 -9.15
CA GLU A 196 -4.79 31.76 -9.36
C GLU A 196 -5.67 31.64 -8.11
N ARG A 197 -6.48 32.66 -7.83
CA ARG A 197 -7.38 32.69 -6.65
C ARG A 197 -8.80 32.33 -7.03
N ARG A 198 -9.36 31.32 -6.37
CA ARG A 198 -10.75 30.83 -6.53
C ARG A 198 -11.45 30.66 -5.19
N VAL A 199 -11.20 31.55 -4.24
CA VAL A 199 -11.72 31.44 -2.86
C VAL A 199 -13.23 31.63 -2.74
N ASP A 200 -13.86 32.24 -3.74
CA ASP A 200 -15.30 32.53 -3.79
C ASP A 200 -16.07 31.55 -4.69
N TRP A 201 -15.41 30.51 -5.20
CA TRP A 201 -16.06 29.52 -6.04
C TRP A 201 -16.80 28.47 -5.19
N PRO A 202 -17.91 27.86 -5.71
CA PRO A 202 -18.67 26.85 -4.99
C PRO A 202 -17.96 25.49 -5.04
N VAL A 203 -16.78 25.39 -4.41
CA VAL A 203 -15.98 24.18 -4.36
C VAL A 203 -16.46 23.30 -3.22
N PHE A 204 -16.61 22.00 -3.45
CA PHE A 204 -17.03 21.01 -2.45
C PHE A 204 -16.30 19.68 -2.65
N THR A 205 -16.21 18.87 -1.58
CA THR A 205 -15.68 17.50 -1.63
C THR A 205 -16.81 16.49 -1.43
N ILE A 206 -16.59 15.22 -1.80
CA ILE A 206 -17.51 14.10 -1.56
C ILE A 206 -16.67 12.90 -1.13
N ASP A 207 -16.80 12.48 0.14
CA ASP A 207 -15.89 11.51 0.75
C ASP A 207 -16.62 10.51 1.66
N PRO A 208 -15.97 9.42 2.11
CA PRO A 208 -16.51 8.53 3.11
C PRO A 208 -16.74 9.25 4.43
N LYS A 209 -17.74 8.79 5.20
CA LYS A 209 -18.01 9.31 6.54
C LYS A 209 -16.78 9.17 7.45
N GLY A 210 -16.39 10.27 8.08
CA GLY A 210 -15.24 10.32 9.01
C GLY A 210 -13.89 10.55 8.34
N SER A 211 -13.85 10.85 7.03
CA SER A 211 -12.63 11.29 6.36
C SER A 211 -12.11 12.60 6.94
N LEU A 212 -10.78 12.74 7.00
CA LEU A 212 -10.08 13.94 7.45
C LEU A 212 -9.05 14.42 6.41
N ASP A 213 -8.60 13.54 5.54
CA ASP A 213 -7.61 13.72 4.49
C ASP A 213 -8.31 13.80 3.13
N PHE A 214 -8.87 14.99 2.83
CA PHE A 214 -9.59 15.26 1.58
C PHE A 214 -8.59 15.57 0.46
N ASP A 215 -8.38 14.60 -0.44
CA ASP A 215 -7.46 14.71 -1.57
C ASP A 215 -8.06 15.47 -2.76
N ASP A 216 -9.37 15.35 -3.01
CA ASP A 216 -10.05 15.87 -4.20
C ASP A 216 -11.29 16.70 -3.86
N ALA A 217 -11.59 17.66 -4.75
CA ALA A 217 -12.76 18.50 -4.67
C ALA A 217 -13.24 18.87 -6.08
N PHE A 218 -14.46 19.40 -6.17
CA PHE A 218 -15.13 19.70 -7.43
C PHE A 218 -15.81 21.06 -7.39
N SER A 219 -15.89 21.71 -8.56
CA SER A 219 -16.82 22.81 -8.79
C SER A 219 -17.38 22.76 -10.20
N ILE A 220 -18.57 23.29 -10.38
CA ILE A 220 -19.22 23.39 -11.67
C ILE A 220 -19.96 24.73 -11.79
N LYS A 221 -19.82 25.40 -12.92
CA LYS A 221 -20.51 26.64 -13.21
C LYS A 221 -20.81 26.80 -14.71
N ARG A 222 -21.85 27.54 -15.03
CA ARG A 222 -22.12 27.97 -16.40
C ARG A 222 -21.28 29.20 -16.76
N LEU A 223 -20.73 29.21 -17.95
CA LEU A 223 -19.99 30.34 -18.54
C LEU A 223 -20.93 31.26 -19.34
N ASP A 224 -20.48 32.49 -19.59
CA ASP A 224 -21.26 33.48 -20.36
C ASP A 224 -21.51 33.06 -21.82
N ASN A 225 -20.64 32.21 -22.38
CA ASN A 225 -20.80 31.63 -23.71
C ASN A 225 -21.81 30.45 -23.77
N GLY A 226 -22.46 30.11 -22.66
CA GLY A 226 -23.39 29.00 -22.54
C GLY A 226 -22.75 27.65 -22.23
N ASN A 227 -21.43 27.52 -22.32
CA ASN A 227 -20.68 26.31 -21.93
C ASN A 227 -20.70 26.13 -20.42
N ILE A 228 -20.26 24.95 -19.98
CA ILE A 228 -20.12 24.61 -18.58
C ILE A 228 -18.63 24.46 -18.28
N LEU A 229 -18.16 25.10 -17.21
CA LEU A 229 -16.83 24.86 -16.65
C LEU A 229 -16.96 23.88 -15.50
N LEU A 230 -16.39 22.68 -15.68
CA LEU A 230 -16.23 21.65 -14.68
C LEU A 230 -14.77 21.63 -14.22
N SER A 231 -14.51 21.81 -12.93
CA SER A 231 -13.16 21.82 -12.37
C SER A 231 -12.97 20.69 -11.38
N ILE A 232 -11.87 19.95 -11.54
CA ILE A 232 -11.40 18.92 -10.61
C ILE A 232 -10.17 19.47 -9.90
N TYR A 233 -10.20 19.49 -8.57
CA TYR A 233 -9.15 20.02 -7.72
C TYR A 233 -8.49 18.87 -6.95
N ILE A 234 -7.17 18.81 -6.97
CA ILE A 234 -6.38 17.84 -6.19
C ILE A 234 -5.50 18.61 -5.21
N ALA A 235 -5.46 18.18 -3.96
CA ALA A 235 -4.64 18.79 -2.92
C ALA A 235 -3.17 18.94 -3.37
N ASN A 236 -2.65 20.18 -3.38
CA ASN A 236 -1.30 20.41 -3.85
C ASN A 236 -0.29 20.35 -2.68
N VAL A 237 0.09 19.12 -2.33
CA VAL A 237 1.06 18.83 -1.27
C VAL A 237 2.44 19.40 -1.59
N THR A 238 2.79 19.49 -2.88
CA THR A 238 4.10 19.98 -3.35
C THR A 238 4.39 21.39 -2.88
N ILE A 239 3.41 22.29 -3.00
CA ILE A 239 3.57 23.70 -2.57
C ILE A 239 3.84 23.80 -1.07
N TRP A 240 3.15 22.98 -0.25
CA TRP A 240 3.36 22.96 1.18
C TRP A 240 4.74 22.43 1.57
N LEU A 241 5.19 21.32 0.97
CA LEU A 241 6.50 20.75 1.24
C LEU A 241 7.63 21.71 0.82
N ASP A 242 7.46 22.43 -0.28
CA ASP A 242 8.39 23.46 -0.75
C ASP A 242 8.40 24.67 0.19
N ALA A 243 7.25 25.24 0.48
CA ALA A 243 7.12 26.41 1.35
C ALA A 243 7.67 26.16 2.76
N LEU A 244 7.54 24.94 3.27
CA LEU A 244 8.03 24.52 4.58
C LEU A 244 9.44 23.89 4.55
N ASN A 245 10.04 23.70 3.37
CA ASN A 245 11.36 23.07 3.17
C ASN A 245 11.48 21.68 3.83
N LEU A 246 10.53 20.77 3.54
CA LEU A 246 10.40 19.47 4.22
C LEU A 246 10.90 18.28 3.41
N TRP A 247 11.39 18.46 2.18
CA TRP A 247 11.78 17.36 1.28
C TRP A 247 12.81 16.39 1.87
N GLN A 248 13.82 16.92 2.59
CA GLN A 248 14.87 16.10 3.20
C GLN A 248 14.43 15.33 4.44
N SER A 249 13.29 15.68 5.00
CA SER A 249 12.72 15.05 6.20
C SER A 249 11.75 13.93 5.86
N PHE A 250 11.39 13.78 4.56
CA PHE A 250 10.42 12.80 4.11
C PHE A 250 10.86 11.37 4.45
N SER A 251 9.91 10.55 4.90
CA SER A 251 10.19 9.19 5.36
C SER A 251 10.14 8.15 4.22
N LYS A 252 10.56 6.93 4.52
CA LYS A 252 10.40 5.78 3.61
C LYS A 252 8.95 5.22 3.59
N ARG A 253 7.99 5.86 4.26
CA ARG A 253 6.57 5.48 4.19
C ARG A 253 5.94 6.04 2.92
N ILE A 254 5.74 5.19 1.93
CA ILE A 254 5.30 5.58 0.59
C ILE A 254 3.78 5.69 0.40
N SER A 255 3.01 5.27 1.39
CA SER A 255 1.55 5.38 1.37
C SER A 255 0.98 5.34 2.78
N THR A 256 -0.17 5.96 2.97
CA THR A 256 -1.01 5.75 4.16
C THR A 256 -1.49 4.30 4.17
N ILE A 257 -1.40 3.65 5.33
CA ILE A 257 -1.85 2.27 5.53
C ILE A 257 -3.11 2.32 6.40
N TYR A 258 -4.22 1.82 5.88
CA TYR A 258 -5.51 1.78 6.56
C TYR A 258 -5.72 0.40 7.19
N LEU A 259 -5.63 0.34 8.52
CA LEU A 259 -5.88 -0.88 9.29
C LEU A 259 -7.13 -0.69 10.17
N PRO A 260 -7.75 -1.79 10.63
CA PRO A 260 -9.02 -1.70 11.37
C PRO A 260 -8.96 -0.87 12.65
N ASP A 261 -7.82 -0.84 13.35
CA ASP A 261 -7.62 -0.07 14.57
C ASP A 261 -7.43 1.43 14.30
N LYS A 262 -6.59 1.78 13.33
CA LYS A 262 -6.27 3.17 12.95
C LYS A 262 -5.53 3.26 11.63
N LYS A 263 -5.55 4.42 10.99
CA LYS A 263 -4.68 4.72 9.85
C LYS A 263 -3.22 4.98 10.31
N ARG A 264 -2.24 4.56 9.48
CA ARG A 264 -0.83 4.95 9.61
C ARG A 264 -0.52 5.90 8.47
N PRO A 265 -0.58 7.22 8.69
CA PRO A 265 -0.51 8.20 7.62
C PRO A 265 0.89 8.27 7.00
N MET A 266 0.95 8.58 5.69
CA MET A 266 2.20 8.86 4.97
C MET A 266 2.82 10.18 5.42
N LEU A 267 1.99 11.21 5.54
CA LEU A 267 2.37 12.53 6.02
C LEU A 267 1.96 12.71 7.50
N PRO A 268 2.66 13.55 8.27
CA PRO A 268 2.18 13.97 9.60
C PRO A 268 0.75 14.53 9.54
N THR A 269 -0.05 14.30 10.57
CA THR A 269 -1.47 14.72 10.61
C THR A 269 -1.65 16.22 10.45
N ILE A 270 -0.66 17.03 10.88
CA ILE A 270 -0.65 18.47 10.65
C ILE A 270 -0.62 18.84 9.15
N LEU A 271 -0.04 17.97 8.31
CA LEU A 271 -0.09 18.10 6.86
C LEU A 271 -1.30 17.36 6.30
N SER A 272 -1.44 16.04 6.57
CA SER A 272 -2.45 15.20 5.92
C SER A 272 -3.88 15.58 6.28
N ASP A 273 -4.13 15.90 7.55
CA ASP A 273 -5.47 16.13 8.07
C ASP A 273 -5.79 17.64 8.24
N CYS A 274 -4.79 18.52 8.04
CA CYS A 274 -4.94 19.97 8.20
C CYS A 274 -4.49 20.74 6.95
N LEU A 275 -3.19 21.04 6.80
CA LEU A 275 -2.71 22.02 5.83
C LEU A 275 -2.92 21.59 4.36
N CYS A 276 -2.71 20.31 4.03
CA CYS A 276 -2.89 19.80 2.68
C CYS A 276 -4.35 19.40 2.40
N SER A 277 -5.09 18.95 3.41
CA SER A 277 -6.46 18.48 3.26
C SER A 277 -7.41 19.59 2.80
N LEU A 278 -8.23 19.32 1.81
CA LEU A 278 -9.20 20.26 1.24
C LEU A 278 -10.42 20.42 2.16
N GLN A 279 -10.16 20.87 3.38
CA GLN A 279 -11.19 21.07 4.40
C GLN A 279 -12.06 22.31 4.14
N ALA A 280 -13.34 22.20 4.48
CA ALA A 280 -14.29 23.30 4.39
C ALA A 280 -13.86 24.52 5.20
N ASN A 281 -14.15 25.70 4.65
CA ASN A 281 -13.89 27.01 5.23
C ASN A 281 -12.42 27.40 5.43
N ALA A 282 -11.47 26.61 4.88
CA ALA A 282 -10.05 26.90 4.93
C ALA A 282 -9.47 27.11 3.53
N LYS A 283 -8.50 28.03 3.40
CA LYS A 283 -7.78 28.24 2.14
C LYS A 283 -6.78 27.11 1.90
N ARG A 284 -6.76 26.56 0.70
CA ARG A 284 -5.92 25.40 0.33
C ARG A 284 -5.35 25.56 -1.07
N PHE A 285 -4.13 25.08 -1.26
CA PHE A 285 -3.53 24.95 -2.59
C PHE A 285 -4.05 23.71 -3.28
N ALA A 286 -4.46 23.86 -4.53
CA ALA A 286 -4.92 22.77 -5.35
C ALA A 286 -4.24 22.77 -6.72
N PHE A 287 -3.93 21.57 -7.22
CA PHE A 287 -3.64 21.29 -8.62
C PHE A 287 -4.97 21.03 -9.32
N VAL A 288 -5.22 21.69 -10.45
CA VAL A 288 -6.56 21.77 -11.03
C VAL A 288 -6.55 21.34 -12.47
N LEU A 289 -7.57 20.57 -12.85
CA LEU A 289 -7.99 20.34 -14.23
C LEU A 289 -9.34 21.04 -14.46
N ASP A 290 -9.34 22.04 -15.32
CA ASP A 290 -10.53 22.72 -15.82
C ASP A 290 -10.95 22.08 -17.14
N LEU A 291 -12.21 21.67 -17.23
CA LEU A 291 -12.84 21.11 -18.42
C LEU A 291 -13.93 22.08 -18.89
N GLU A 292 -13.76 22.65 -20.06
CA GLU A 292 -14.84 23.39 -20.72
C GLU A 292 -15.69 22.39 -21.49
N VAL A 293 -16.96 22.31 -21.10
CA VAL A 293 -17.93 21.37 -21.64
C VAL A 293 -18.98 22.16 -22.44
N ASP A 294 -19.10 21.85 -23.72
CA ASP A 294 -20.12 22.40 -24.59
C ASP A 294 -21.41 21.55 -24.58
N CYS A 295 -22.53 22.21 -24.83
CA CYS A 295 -23.84 21.57 -25.00
C CYS A 295 -24.15 21.45 -26.49
N ILE A 296 -24.11 20.25 -27.05
CA ILE A 296 -24.34 19.99 -28.49
C ILE A 296 -25.82 19.65 -28.71
N GLY A 297 -26.72 20.61 -28.42
CA GLY A 297 -28.17 20.42 -28.60
C GLY A 297 -28.66 19.09 -27.99
N ASP A 298 -29.39 18.29 -28.78
CA ASP A 298 -29.94 17.01 -28.36
C ASP A 298 -28.84 15.88 -28.18
N ASN A 299 -27.60 16.16 -28.60
CA ASN A 299 -26.49 15.21 -28.51
C ASN A 299 -25.74 15.22 -27.16
N GLY A 300 -26.22 15.99 -26.17
CA GLY A 300 -25.67 16.05 -24.82
C GLY A 300 -24.38 16.87 -24.72
N TYR A 301 -23.58 16.55 -23.67
CA TYR A 301 -22.35 17.28 -23.33
C TYR A 301 -21.12 16.68 -24.01
N ASN A 302 -20.13 17.54 -24.35
CA ASN A 302 -18.82 17.11 -24.83
C ASN A 302 -17.71 18.01 -24.27
N ILE A 303 -16.51 17.47 -24.05
CA ILE A 303 -15.35 18.25 -23.61
C ILE A 303 -14.79 19.00 -24.82
N ALA A 304 -14.98 20.33 -24.85
CA ALA A 304 -14.48 21.21 -25.92
C ALA A 304 -12.99 21.53 -25.74
N SER A 305 -12.58 21.80 -24.51
CA SER A 305 -11.19 22.13 -24.18
C SER A 305 -10.89 21.81 -22.72
N TYR A 306 -9.60 21.75 -22.37
CA TYR A 306 -9.18 21.63 -20.98
C TYR A 306 -7.88 22.40 -20.70
N LYS A 307 -7.68 22.73 -19.42
CA LYS A 307 -6.51 23.47 -18.96
C LYS A 307 -6.09 22.99 -17.57
N PHE A 308 -4.77 22.92 -17.35
CA PHE A 308 -4.21 22.69 -16.03
C PHE A 308 -3.71 23.99 -15.40
N SER A 309 -3.89 24.12 -14.09
CA SER A 309 -3.41 25.25 -13.31
C SER A 309 -3.17 24.88 -11.84
N ASN A 310 -2.56 25.79 -11.08
CA ASN A 310 -2.56 25.77 -9.63
C ASN A 310 -3.49 26.86 -9.11
N CYS A 311 -4.32 26.54 -8.13
CA CYS A 311 -5.27 27.50 -7.57
C CYS A 311 -5.19 27.52 -6.03
N LEU A 312 -5.43 28.72 -5.47
CA LEU A 312 -5.81 28.90 -4.08
C LEU A 312 -7.33 28.85 -3.99
N ILE A 313 -7.85 27.84 -3.35
CA ILE A 313 -9.29 27.59 -3.21
C ILE A 313 -9.74 27.67 -1.76
N LYS A 314 -11.06 27.83 -1.57
CA LYS A 314 -11.73 27.65 -0.28
C LYS A 314 -12.92 26.72 -0.50
N VAL A 315 -12.86 25.53 0.10
CA VAL A 315 -13.95 24.56 0.04
C VAL A 315 -15.12 25.07 0.86
N THR A 316 -16.31 25.03 0.29
CA THR A 316 -17.55 25.50 0.94
C THR A 316 -18.15 24.47 1.88
N LYS A 317 -18.09 23.17 1.50
CA LYS A 317 -18.59 22.05 2.30
C LYS A 317 -17.89 20.75 1.92
N ASN A 318 -17.61 19.92 2.93
CA ASN A 318 -17.22 18.52 2.75
C ASN A 318 -18.47 17.67 2.90
N PHE A 319 -18.93 17.05 1.83
CA PHE A 319 -20.09 16.17 1.80
C PHE A 319 -19.68 14.72 2.04
N VAL A 320 -20.59 13.93 2.60
CA VAL A 320 -20.48 12.49 2.68
C VAL A 320 -21.23 11.85 1.50
N TYR A 321 -20.75 10.70 1.01
CA TYR A 321 -21.43 9.96 -0.05
C TYR A 321 -22.91 9.76 0.28
N GLU A 322 -23.79 10.01 -0.70
CA GLU A 322 -25.24 9.81 -0.62
C GLU A 322 -25.96 10.57 0.51
N GLU A 323 -25.32 11.56 1.16
CA GLU A 323 -26.01 12.33 2.19
C GLU A 323 -27.13 13.21 1.58
N PRO A 324 -28.26 13.40 2.31
CA PRO A 324 -29.41 14.15 1.78
C PRO A 324 -29.09 15.59 1.35
N ASP A 325 -28.13 16.23 2.02
CA ASP A 325 -27.71 17.60 1.70
C ASP A 325 -26.94 17.66 0.38
N LEU A 326 -26.13 16.65 0.05
CA LEU A 326 -25.45 16.51 -1.22
C LEU A 326 -26.47 16.38 -2.35
N LEU A 327 -27.44 15.47 -2.21
CA LEU A 327 -28.46 15.18 -3.22
C LEU A 327 -29.36 16.38 -3.52
N LYS A 328 -29.53 17.31 -2.58
CA LYS A 328 -30.28 18.58 -2.74
C LYS A 328 -29.42 19.72 -3.28
N ASN A 329 -28.10 19.56 -3.36
CA ASN A 329 -27.19 20.62 -3.81
C ASN A 329 -27.27 20.82 -5.31
N LYS A 330 -27.64 22.03 -5.74
CA LYS A 330 -27.82 22.36 -7.16
C LYS A 330 -26.54 22.19 -8.02
N HIS A 331 -25.35 22.43 -7.42
CA HIS A 331 -24.09 22.22 -8.13
C HIS A 331 -23.80 20.74 -8.30
N TYR A 332 -24.10 19.92 -7.28
CA TYR A 332 -23.98 18.46 -7.39
C TYR A 332 -24.95 17.89 -8.44
N THR A 333 -26.21 18.34 -8.44
CA THR A 333 -27.19 17.88 -9.44
C THR A 333 -26.74 18.18 -10.87
N LEU A 334 -26.24 19.41 -11.13
CA LEU A 334 -25.69 19.76 -12.43
C LEU A 334 -24.44 18.93 -12.76
N LEU A 335 -23.53 18.73 -11.79
CA LEU A 335 -22.34 17.92 -11.96
C LEU A 335 -22.70 16.47 -12.31
N PHE A 336 -23.67 15.89 -11.60
CA PHE A 336 -24.13 14.52 -11.82
C PHE A 336 -24.73 14.34 -13.22
N ASP A 337 -25.55 15.28 -13.68
CA ASP A 337 -26.14 15.25 -15.03
C ASP A 337 -25.04 15.34 -16.12
N VAL A 338 -24.15 16.31 -16.02
CA VAL A 338 -23.05 16.49 -16.99
C VAL A 338 -22.15 15.26 -17.03
N VAL A 339 -21.75 14.73 -15.87
CA VAL A 339 -20.84 13.57 -15.79
C VAL A 339 -21.51 12.29 -16.29
N THR A 340 -22.80 12.10 -16.01
CA THR A 340 -23.56 10.95 -16.54
C THR A 340 -23.57 10.93 -18.06
N GLN A 341 -23.77 12.08 -18.68
CA GLN A 341 -23.76 12.18 -20.14
C GLN A 341 -22.35 12.02 -20.73
N LEU A 342 -21.32 12.61 -20.12
CA LEU A 342 -19.92 12.39 -20.52
C LEU A 342 -19.51 10.92 -20.39
N CYS A 343 -19.96 10.23 -19.34
CA CYS A 343 -19.68 8.82 -19.10
C CYS A 343 -20.19 7.93 -20.23
N SER A 344 -21.35 8.24 -20.83
CA SER A 344 -21.90 7.46 -21.93
C SER A 344 -21.00 7.41 -23.18
N LYS A 345 -20.05 8.32 -23.29
CA LYS A 345 -19.08 8.42 -24.41
C LYS A 345 -17.73 7.76 -24.09
N THR A 346 -17.56 7.22 -22.90
CA THR A 346 -16.31 6.59 -22.44
C THR A 346 -16.51 5.10 -22.14
N LYS A 347 -15.42 4.34 -22.09
CA LYS A 347 -15.48 2.88 -21.87
C LYS A 347 -15.03 2.43 -20.48
N TYR A 348 -14.30 3.27 -19.73
CA TYR A 348 -13.68 2.88 -18.47
C TYR A 348 -14.64 2.77 -17.27
N ILE A 349 -15.84 3.38 -17.37
CA ILE A 349 -16.95 3.20 -16.42
C ILE A 349 -18.23 3.00 -17.22
N LYS A 350 -19.05 1.99 -16.87
CA LYS A 350 -20.26 1.63 -17.64
C LYS A 350 -21.39 2.65 -17.46
N SER A 351 -21.60 3.15 -16.25
CA SER A 351 -22.67 4.10 -15.92
C SER A 351 -22.42 4.76 -14.56
N ILE A 352 -22.99 5.94 -14.37
CA ILE A 352 -23.00 6.67 -13.09
C ILE A 352 -24.34 6.40 -12.40
N ARG A 353 -24.32 5.72 -11.26
CA ARG A 353 -25.52 5.33 -10.51
C ARG A 353 -25.69 6.15 -9.23
N ASP A 354 -24.56 6.56 -8.65
CA ASP A 354 -24.50 7.23 -7.34
C ASP A 354 -23.30 8.19 -7.28
N SER A 355 -23.14 8.88 -6.15
CA SER A 355 -22.05 9.82 -5.95
C SER A 355 -20.68 9.13 -5.92
N HIS A 356 -20.62 7.85 -5.57
CA HIS A 356 -19.38 7.09 -5.56
C HIS A 356 -18.89 6.82 -7.00
N ASP A 357 -19.80 6.38 -7.89
CA ASP A 357 -19.48 6.19 -9.30
C ASP A 357 -19.06 7.53 -9.96
N LEU A 358 -19.70 8.64 -9.57
CA LEU A 358 -19.36 9.98 -10.06
C LEU A 358 -17.92 10.37 -9.70
N VAL A 359 -17.54 10.28 -8.44
CA VAL A 359 -16.17 10.58 -7.98
C VAL A 359 -15.17 9.66 -8.65
N CYS A 360 -15.46 8.36 -8.74
CA CYS A 360 -14.61 7.39 -9.41
C CYS A 360 -14.36 7.78 -10.87
N TYR A 361 -15.41 8.18 -11.61
CA TYR A 361 -15.29 8.65 -13.00
C TYR A 361 -14.38 9.87 -13.11
N LEU A 362 -14.59 10.89 -12.27
CA LEU A 362 -13.80 12.13 -12.31
C LEU A 362 -12.32 11.87 -11.95
N MET A 363 -12.05 10.95 -11.02
CA MET A 363 -10.69 10.56 -10.67
C MET A 363 -10.00 9.80 -11.82
N VAL A 364 -10.70 8.91 -12.51
CA VAL A 364 -10.15 8.23 -13.70
C VAL A 364 -9.92 9.23 -14.83
N LEU A 365 -10.86 10.15 -15.06
CA LEU A 365 -10.72 11.20 -16.08
C LEU A 365 -9.51 12.09 -15.80
N MET A 366 -9.32 12.56 -14.55
CA MET A 366 -8.15 13.36 -14.15
C MET A 366 -6.85 12.61 -14.38
N ASN A 367 -6.75 11.37 -13.89
CA ASN A 367 -5.57 10.53 -14.04
C ASN A 367 -5.24 10.26 -15.52
N TYR A 368 -6.26 9.97 -16.33
CA TYR A 368 -6.09 9.69 -17.76
C TYR A 368 -5.67 10.93 -18.56
N THR A 369 -6.32 12.08 -18.32
CA THR A 369 -5.97 13.35 -19.00
C THR A 369 -4.53 13.74 -18.67
N CYS A 370 -4.13 13.67 -17.40
CA CYS A 370 -2.73 13.89 -17.01
C CYS A 370 -1.78 12.89 -17.66
N ALA A 371 -2.18 11.62 -17.77
CA ALA A 371 -1.35 10.59 -18.40
C ALA A 371 -1.10 10.90 -19.88
N LYS A 372 -2.10 11.36 -20.62
CA LYS A 372 -1.95 11.74 -22.04
C LYS A 372 -0.95 12.91 -22.21
N GLU A 373 -1.07 13.93 -21.37
CA GLU A 373 -0.16 15.08 -21.38
C GLU A 373 1.28 14.68 -21.05
N MET A 374 1.47 13.87 -19.99
CA MET A 374 2.79 13.39 -19.59
C MET A 374 3.40 12.44 -20.63
N LEU A 375 2.58 11.64 -21.31
CA LEU A 375 3.03 10.77 -22.40
C LEU A 375 3.54 11.58 -23.60
N MET A 376 2.86 12.66 -23.99
CA MET A 376 3.33 13.57 -25.06
C MET A 376 4.69 14.20 -24.72
N LYS A 377 4.94 14.49 -23.44
CA LYS A 377 6.22 15.01 -22.94
C LYS A 377 7.25 13.91 -22.66
N LYS A 378 6.86 12.62 -22.72
CA LYS A 378 7.71 11.44 -22.42
C LYS A 378 8.27 11.49 -20.99
N VAL A 379 7.46 11.86 -20.02
CA VAL A 379 7.84 11.97 -18.60
C VAL A 379 6.80 11.36 -17.68
N GLY A 380 7.20 10.99 -16.46
CA GLY A 380 6.32 10.59 -15.38
C GLY A 380 6.27 9.10 -15.08
N ILE A 381 5.55 8.78 -14.01
CA ILE A 381 5.44 7.42 -13.48
C ILE A 381 4.05 6.88 -13.83
N PHE A 382 4.00 5.94 -14.75
CA PHE A 382 2.77 5.33 -15.26
C PHE A 382 2.37 4.10 -14.45
N ARG A 383 1.07 3.86 -14.39
CA ARG A 383 0.47 2.68 -13.75
C ARG A 383 0.04 1.69 -14.81
N SER A 384 0.86 0.68 -15.09
CA SER A 384 0.53 -0.38 -16.04
C SER A 384 -0.17 -1.55 -15.35
N ALA A 385 -1.18 -2.12 -16.00
CA ALA A 385 -1.88 -3.33 -15.57
C ALA A 385 -2.30 -4.13 -16.80
N LEU A 386 -1.45 -5.08 -17.20
CA LEU A 386 -1.63 -5.85 -18.44
C LEU A 386 -2.39 -7.15 -18.16
N ILE A 387 -3.30 -7.55 -19.04
CA ILE A 387 -3.91 -8.87 -19.03
C ILE A 387 -2.94 -9.85 -19.71
N LYS A 388 -2.65 -10.97 -19.05
CA LYS A 388 -1.80 -12.03 -19.61
C LYS A 388 -2.44 -12.60 -20.86
N LYS A 389 -1.69 -12.64 -21.98
CA LYS A 389 -2.19 -13.08 -23.30
C LYS A 389 -2.65 -14.53 -23.33
N ASP A 390 -2.11 -15.38 -22.45
CA ASP A 390 -2.37 -16.83 -22.41
C ASP A 390 -3.61 -17.20 -21.58
N VAL A 391 -4.34 -16.21 -21.06
CA VAL A 391 -5.56 -16.48 -20.30
C VAL A 391 -6.71 -16.64 -21.27
N ILE A 392 -7.27 -17.85 -21.33
CA ILE A 392 -8.55 -18.11 -21.97
C ILE A 392 -9.57 -17.19 -21.29
N LEU A 393 -10.12 -16.23 -22.05
CA LEU A 393 -11.21 -15.40 -21.57
C LEU A 393 -12.33 -16.34 -21.10
N VAL A 394 -12.64 -16.26 -19.81
CA VAL A 394 -13.71 -17.06 -19.22
C VAL A 394 -14.98 -16.76 -20.00
N ASP A 395 -15.63 -17.79 -20.50
CA ASP A 395 -16.95 -17.64 -21.06
C ASP A 395 -17.89 -17.13 -19.95
N THR A 396 -18.24 -15.85 -20.03
CA THR A 396 -19.10 -15.18 -19.05
C THR A 396 -20.51 -15.76 -18.99
N THR A 397 -20.85 -16.67 -19.90
CA THR A 397 -22.12 -17.44 -19.84
C THR A 397 -22.07 -18.53 -18.76
N VAL A 398 -20.87 -18.94 -18.31
CA VAL A 398 -20.69 -20.05 -17.35
C VAL A 398 -20.59 -19.56 -15.90
N VAL A 399 -20.17 -18.31 -15.67
CA VAL A 399 -19.97 -17.74 -14.34
C VAL A 399 -20.69 -16.38 -14.20
N PRO A 400 -21.14 -15.99 -12.99
CA PRO A 400 -21.69 -14.66 -12.75
C PRO A 400 -20.71 -13.54 -13.15
N ASP A 401 -21.24 -12.41 -13.61
CA ASP A 401 -20.46 -11.22 -14.03
C ASP A 401 -19.40 -10.79 -13.00
N GLU A 402 -19.75 -10.81 -11.73
CA GLU A 402 -18.84 -10.45 -10.63
C GLU A 402 -17.64 -11.39 -10.54
N VAL A 403 -17.86 -12.70 -10.75
CA VAL A 403 -16.80 -13.71 -10.77
C VAL A 403 -15.92 -13.52 -12.01
N GLY A 404 -16.53 -13.28 -13.17
CA GLY A 404 -15.82 -13.00 -14.42
C GLY A 404 -14.92 -11.76 -14.31
N GLN A 405 -15.43 -10.67 -13.73
CA GLN A 405 -14.66 -9.46 -13.47
C GLN A 405 -13.49 -9.71 -12.50
N PHE A 406 -13.74 -10.47 -11.42
CA PHE A 406 -12.70 -10.84 -10.47
C PHE A 406 -11.59 -11.67 -11.15
N ILE A 407 -11.93 -12.68 -11.95
CA ILE A 407 -10.97 -13.51 -12.67
C ILE A 407 -10.15 -12.66 -13.66
N LYS A 408 -10.76 -11.69 -14.33
CA LYS A 408 -10.07 -10.73 -15.19
C LYS A 408 -9.02 -9.92 -14.40
N ILE A 409 -9.38 -9.45 -13.19
CA ILE A 409 -8.43 -8.74 -12.29
C ILE A 409 -7.32 -9.68 -11.81
N TRP A 410 -7.66 -10.91 -11.45
CA TRP A 410 -6.70 -11.93 -11.00
C TRP A 410 -5.67 -12.27 -12.07
N ASN A 411 -6.11 -12.42 -13.30
CA ASN A 411 -5.28 -12.74 -14.45
C ASN A 411 -4.51 -11.54 -15.01
N SER A 412 -4.78 -10.33 -14.53
CA SER A 412 -3.95 -9.19 -14.85
C SER A 412 -2.60 -9.27 -14.11
N THR A 413 -1.57 -8.71 -14.71
CA THR A 413 -0.33 -8.47 -13.99
C THR A 413 -0.65 -7.60 -12.77
N SER A 414 0.01 -7.88 -11.63
CA SER A 414 -0.10 -6.96 -10.50
C SER A 414 0.34 -5.58 -10.99
N GLY A 415 -0.59 -4.60 -10.99
CA GLY A 415 -0.28 -3.29 -11.53
C GLY A 415 1.05 -2.75 -11.02
N GLN A 416 1.89 -2.29 -11.94
CA GLN A 416 3.24 -1.79 -11.67
C GLN A 416 3.34 -0.30 -11.98
N TYR A 417 4.17 0.38 -11.23
CA TYR A 417 4.61 1.74 -11.56
C TYR A 417 5.86 1.66 -12.41
N ILE A 418 5.86 2.37 -13.53
CA ILE A 418 6.90 2.35 -14.57
C ILE A 418 7.28 3.79 -14.89
N ASP A 419 8.58 4.08 -14.87
CA ASP A 419 9.11 5.34 -15.40
C ASP A 419 9.27 5.24 -16.92
N ILE A 420 8.52 6.07 -17.66
CA ILE A 420 8.58 6.08 -19.11
C ILE A 420 9.88 6.71 -19.65
N SER A 421 10.54 7.56 -18.87
CA SER A 421 11.78 8.23 -19.31
C SER A 421 12.94 7.26 -19.48
N ALA A 422 12.93 6.13 -18.77
CA ALA A 422 13.97 5.11 -18.81
C ALA A 422 13.85 4.17 -20.03
N ASN A 423 12.61 3.89 -20.51
CA ASN A 423 12.39 3.01 -21.66
C ASN A 423 11.03 3.31 -22.32
N LEU A 424 11.08 3.97 -23.46
CA LEU A 424 9.89 4.40 -24.23
C LEU A 424 9.11 3.24 -24.88
N ASP A 425 9.73 2.07 -25.04
CA ASP A 425 9.08 0.89 -25.65
C ASP A 425 8.30 0.04 -24.64
N THR A 426 8.31 0.43 -23.37
CA THR A 426 7.59 -0.32 -22.33
C THR A 426 6.08 -0.13 -22.48
N ASN A 427 5.33 -1.23 -22.44
CA ASN A 427 3.88 -1.18 -22.46
C ASN A 427 3.31 -0.59 -21.15
N ILE A 428 2.70 0.58 -21.26
CA ILE A 428 2.13 1.35 -20.15
C ILE A 428 0.61 1.29 -20.08
N SER A 429 -0.04 0.45 -20.91
CA SER A 429 -1.50 0.33 -20.94
C SER A 429 -2.07 -0.13 -19.60
N HIS A 430 -3.31 0.23 -19.37
CA HIS A 430 -4.10 -0.22 -18.23
C HIS A 430 -5.33 -0.99 -18.74
N ASP A 431 -5.13 -2.26 -19.09
CA ASP A 431 -6.13 -3.09 -19.77
C ASP A 431 -7.42 -3.28 -18.96
N LEU A 432 -7.34 -3.19 -17.61
CA LEU A 432 -8.54 -3.29 -16.77
C LEU A 432 -9.48 -2.08 -16.92
N LEU A 433 -8.95 -0.93 -17.32
CA LEU A 433 -9.72 0.30 -17.58
C LEU A 433 -9.95 0.53 -19.09
N ASP A 434 -9.38 -0.32 -19.95
CA ASP A 434 -9.37 -0.13 -21.41
C ASP A 434 -8.73 1.21 -21.81
N LEU A 435 -7.58 1.53 -21.16
CA LEU A 435 -6.83 2.78 -21.38
C LEU A 435 -5.42 2.49 -21.89
N ASP A 436 -4.99 3.26 -22.88
CA ASP A 436 -3.64 3.18 -23.48
C ASP A 436 -2.54 3.72 -22.56
N ALA A 437 -2.87 4.60 -21.63
CA ALA A 437 -1.97 5.14 -20.62
C ALA A 437 -2.75 5.51 -19.36
N TYR A 438 -2.14 5.33 -18.19
CA TYR A 438 -2.75 5.70 -16.92
C TYR A 438 -1.71 6.07 -15.89
N ILE A 439 -1.96 7.11 -15.11
CA ILE A 439 -1.12 7.49 -13.97
C ILE A 439 -1.96 7.59 -12.69
N HIS A 440 -1.28 7.67 -11.56
CA HIS A 440 -1.89 8.12 -10.32
C HIS A 440 -1.39 9.52 -9.99
N ILE A 441 -2.31 10.47 -9.81
CA ILE A 441 -2.02 11.87 -9.45
C ILE A 441 -3.07 12.48 -8.51
N THR A 442 -4.15 11.75 -8.23
CA THR A 442 -5.35 12.25 -7.54
C THR A 442 -5.35 12.07 -6.03
N SER A 443 -4.30 11.49 -5.44
CA SER A 443 -4.27 11.24 -3.98
C SER A 443 -2.89 11.49 -3.36
N PRO A 444 -2.31 12.71 -3.50
CA PRO A 444 -0.95 13.01 -3.08
C PRO A 444 -0.76 13.09 -1.56
N ILE A 445 -1.83 13.25 -0.77
CA ILE A 445 -1.76 13.22 0.70
C ILE A 445 -1.42 11.81 1.19
N ARG A 446 -1.89 10.78 0.48
CA ARG A 446 -1.82 9.39 0.92
C ARG A 446 -1.03 8.44 0.04
N ARG A 447 -0.54 8.87 -1.13
CA ARG A 447 0.32 8.06 -2.02
C ARG A 447 1.48 8.87 -2.57
N LEU A 448 2.69 8.36 -2.37
CA LEU A 448 3.91 9.01 -2.83
C LEU A 448 3.96 9.19 -4.35
N VAL A 449 3.53 8.18 -5.13
CA VAL A 449 3.57 8.26 -6.60
C VAL A 449 2.72 9.41 -7.13
N ASP A 450 1.59 9.69 -6.51
CA ASP A 450 0.74 10.84 -6.87
C ASP A 450 1.48 12.16 -6.62
N LEU A 451 2.15 12.29 -5.49
CA LEU A 451 2.99 13.45 -5.20
C LEU A 451 4.14 13.59 -6.21
N LEU A 452 4.82 12.48 -6.55
CA LEU A 452 5.90 12.48 -7.55
C LEU A 452 5.38 12.92 -8.93
N ASN A 453 4.22 12.43 -9.34
CA ASN A 453 3.61 12.83 -10.61
C ASN A 453 3.17 14.30 -10.61
N ILE A 454 2.68 14.86 -9.49
CA ILE A 454 2.40 16.30 -9.39
C ILE A 454 3.69 17.12 -9.54
N ILE A 455 4.78 16.74 -8.86
CA ILE A 455 6.08 17.41 -9.01
C ILE A 455 6.49 17.42 -10.48
N LYS A 456 6.48 16.24 -11.12
CA LYS A 456 6.93 16.13 -12.52
C LYS A 456 6.03 16.86 -13.49
N PHE A 457 4.72 16.81 -13.30
CA PHE A 457 3.75 17.52 -14.11
C PHE A 457 3.96 19.03 -14.03
N GLN A 458 4.03 19.58 -12.82
CA GLN A 458 4.25 21.02 -12.61
C GLN A 458 5.57 21.50 -13.22
N GLN A 459 6.64 20.71 -13.12
CA GLN A 459 7.93 20.99 -13.74
C GLN A 459 7.81 21.00 -15.28
N ALA A 460 7.25 19.93 -15.85
CA ALA A 460 7.22 19.73 -17.31
C ALA A 460 6.33 20.73 -18.06
N PHE A 461 5.30 21.25 -17.38
CA PHE A 461 4.35 22.22 -17.95
C PHE A 461 4.54 23.65 -17.43
N GLY A 462 5.57 23.89 -16.61
CA GLY A 462 5.89 25.23 -16.12
C GLY A 462 4.82 25.84 -15.22
N LEU A 463 4.02 25.02 -14.52
CA LEU A 463 2.92 25.50 -13.69
C LEU A 463 3.39 26.04 -12.32
N HIS A 464 4.58 25.64 -11.88
CA HIS A 464 5.19 26.10 -10.63
C HIS A 464 6.71 25.97 -10.71
N LYS A 465 7.42 26.98 -10.17
CA LYS A 465 8.87 26.93 -10.03
C LYS A 465 9.20 26.15 -8.76
N LEU A 466 9.57 24.89 -8.93
CA LEU A 466 9.94 24.00 -7.85
C LEU A 466 11.34 24.31 -7.31
N SER A 467 11.56 24.05 -6.02
CA SER A 467 12.90 24.11 -5.42
C SER A 467 13.79 22.96 -5.90
N ASP A 468 15.12 23.14 -5.80
CA ASP A 468 16.09 22.07 -6.06
C ASP A 468 15.85 20.87 -5.13
N GLY A 469 15.35 21.11 -3.92
CA GLY A 469 14.95 20.07 -2.97
C GLY A 469 13.86 19.16 -3.51
N ALA A 470 12.83 19.72 -4.16
CA ALA A 470 11.74 18.98 -4.78
C ALA A 470 12.25 18.11 -5.94
N LEU A 471 13.12 18.66 -6.78
CA LEU A 471 13.69 17.94 -7.93
C LEU A 471 14.60 16.80 -7.49
N THR A 472 15.49 17.05 -6.53
CA THR A 472 16.35 16.02 -5.93
C THR A 472 15.53 14.91 -5.26
N PHE A 473 14.44 15.26 -4.58
CA PHE A 473 13.51 14.31 -4.00
C PHE A 473 12.87 13.42 -5.07
N TYR A 474 12.36 14.00 -6.16
CA TYR A 474 11.81 13.26 -7.28
C TYR A 474 12.81 12.26 -7.85
N ASP A 475 14.03 12.71 -8.18
CA ASP A 475 15.07 11.86 -8.78
C ASP A 475 15.53 10.74 -7.85
N SER A 476 15.56 10.98 -6.54
CA SER A 476 15.92 9.97 -5.55
C SER A 476 14.88 8.83 -5.49
N TRP A 477 13.59 9.18 -5.54
CA TRP A 477 12.52 8.20 -5.50
C TRP A 477 12.31 7.46 -6.83
N LEU A 478 12.67 8.09 -7.93
CA LEU A 478 12.63 7.41 -9.24
C LEU A 478 13.57 6.19 -9.28
N ARG A 479 14.73 6.28 -8.62
CA ARG A 479 15.67 5.16 -8.46
C ARG A 479 15.16 4.05 -7.54
N GLU A 480 14.18 4.36 -6.69
CA GLU A 480 13.58 3.44 -5.71
C GLU A 480 12.23 2.86 -6.20
N LEU A 481 11.96 2.89 -7.51
CA LEU A 481 10.65 2.52 -8.05
C LEU A 481 10.29 1.04 -7.79
N GLU A 482 11.27 0.15 -7.75
CA GLU A 482 11.06 -1.25 -7.38
C GLU A 482 10.66 -1.40 -5.91
N TYR A 483 11.28 -0.62 -5.02
CA TYR A 483 10.86 -0.54 -3.61
C TYR A 483 9.41 -0.06 -3.49
N ILE A 484 9.02 0.98 -4.24
CA ILE A 484 7.64 1.47 -4.28
C ILE A 484 6.69 0.34 -4.71
N ASN A 485 6.97 -0.35 -5.81
CA ASN A 485 6.14 -1.43 -6.34
C ASN A 485 5.98 -2.59 -5.33
N THR A 486 7.09 -3.00 -4.73
CA THR A 486 7.09 -4.11 -3.76
C THR A 486 6.34 -3.73 -2.49
N THR A 487 6.58 -2.53 -1.97
CA THR A 487 5.94 -2.02 -0.76
C THR A 487 4.43 -1.81 -0.95
N MET A 488 3.98 -1.28 -2.09
CA MET A 488 2.56 -1.12 -2.39
C MET A 488 1.81 -2.47 -2.43
N ARG A 489 2.43 -3.52 -2.98
CA ARG A 489 1.88 -4.89 -2.94
C ARG A 489 1.78 -5.42 -1.51
N ALA A 490 2.82 -5.19 -0.70
CA ALA A 490 2.85 -5.59 0.70
C ALA A 490 1.77 -4.87 1.54
N ILE A 491 1.60 -3.55 1.36
CA ILE A 491 0.55 -2.75 2.00
C ILE A 491 -0.83 -3.32 1.67
N ARG A 492 -1.14 -3.52 0.39
CA ARG A 492 -2.44 -4.07 -0.03
C ARG A 492 -2.72 -5.41 0.63
N LYS A 493 -1.73 -6.31 0.65
CA LYS A 493 -1.86 -7.62 1.27
C LYS A 493 -2.15 -7.52 2.77
N VAL A 494 -1.38 -6.71 3.50
CA VAL A 494 -1.57 -6.51 4.95
C VAL A 494 -2.95 -5.93 5.24
N GLN A 495 -3.41 -4.94 4.48
CA GLN A 495 -4.74 -4.37 4.66
C GLN A 495 -5.86 -5.40 4.45
N ILE A 496 -5.77 -6.21 3.39
CA ILE A 496 -6.75 -7.27 3.11
C ILE A 496 -6.75 -8.31 4.24
N ASP A 497 -5.57 -8.82 4.63
CA ASP A 497 -5.43 -9.86 5.65
C ASP A 497 -5.94 -9.37 7.02
N CYS A 498 -5.62 -8.12 7.41
CA CYS A 498 -6.05 -7.54 8.67
C CYS A 498 -7.55 -7.22 8.69
N ASN A 499 -8.11 -6.65 7.61
CA ASN A 499 -9.53 -6.34 7.51
C ASN A 499 -10.39 -7.62 7.57
N LEU A 500 -9.98 -8.67 6.86
CA LEU A 500 -10.68 -9.94 6.87
C LEU A 500 -10.64 -10.59 8.26
N LEU A 501 -9.48 -10.57 8.92
CA LEU A 501 -9.35 -11.10 10.27
C LEU A 501 -10.21 -10.30 11.26
N ASN A 502 -10.20 -8.96 11.16
CA ASN A 502 -11.06 -8.10 11.96
C ASN A 502 -12.53 -8.44 11.76
N LEU A 503 -12.97 -8.61 10.52
CA LEU A 503 -14.36 -8.97 10.20
C LEU A 503 -14.77 -10.28 10.86
N CYS A 504 -13.90 -11.31 10.86
CA CYS A 504 -14.18 -12.58 11.55
C CYS A 504 -14.31 -12.44 13.08
N PHE A 505 -13.64 -11.46 13.68
CA PHE A 505 -13.70 -11.24 15.13
C PHE A 505 -14.83 -10.29 15.55
N THR A 506 -15.12 -9.28 14.74
CA THR A 506 -16.21 -8.32 15.04
C THR A 506 -17.59 -8.85 14.68
N ASN A 507 -17.66 -9.75 13.71
CA ASN A 507 -18.88 -10.41 13.27
C ASN A 507 -18.63 -11.94 13.14
N PRO A 508 -18.60 -12.68 14.27
CA PRO A 508 -18.34 -14.13 14.25
C PRO A 508 -19.35 -14.94 13.43
N ASP A 509 -20.56 -14.40 13.24
CA ASP A 509 -21.64 -15.07 12.50
C ASP A 509 -21.25 -15.38 11.04
N ILE A 510 -20.25 -14.68 10.48
CA ILE A 510 -19.74 -14.99 9.14
C ILE A 510 -18.99 -16.34 9.05
N LEU A 511 -18.64 -16.94 10.18
CA LEU A 511 -17.98 -18.24 10.22
C LEU A 511 -18.96 -19.42 10.16
N GLU A 512 -20.26 -19.16 10.38
CA GLU A 512 -21.28 -20.21 10.43
C GLU A 512 -21.81 -20.62 9.05
N PRO A 513 -22.09 -19.70 8.09
CA PRO A 513 -22.69 -20.04 6.82
C PRO A 513 -21.74 -20.83 5.90
N LEU A 514 -22.36 -21.52 4.95
CA LEU A 514 -21.70 -22.09 3.78
C LEU A 514 -21.78 -21.09 2.62
N TYR A 515 -20.65 -20.67 2.11
CA TYR A 515 -20.55 -19.71 1.03
C TYR A 515 -20.39 -20.39 -0.32
N ASP A 516 -21.03 -19.85 -1.34
CA ASP A 516 -20.75 -20.24 -2.72
C ASP A 516 -19.36 -19.71 -3.12
N GLY A 517 -18.52 -20.60 -3.64
CA GLY A 517 -17.18 -20.25 -4.10
C GLY A 517 -16.86 -20.88 -5.44
N TYR A 518 -16.01 -20.20 -6.20
CA TYR A 518 -15.55 -20.63 -7.52
C TYR A 518 -14.06 -20.90 -7.46
N CYS A 519 -13.65 -22.12 -7.87
CA CYS A 519 -12.23 -22.51 -7.91
C CYS A 519 -11.64 -22.23 -9.29
N PHE A 520 -10.36 -21.82 -9.32
CA PHE A 520 -9.58 -21.57 -10.54
C PHE A 520 -8.07 -21.66 -10.25
N ASP A 521 -7.22 -21.44 -11.26
CA ASP A 521 -5.76 -21.61 -11.14
C ASP A 521 -5.37 -22.99 -10.59
N LYS A 522 -5.99 -24.04 -11.13
CA LYS A 522 -5.69 -25.41 -10.77
C LYS A 522 -4.21 -25.73 -11.02
N LEU A 523 -3.56 -26.24 -10.00
CA LEU A 523 -2.18 -26.72 -10.04
C LEU A 523 -2.14 -28.15 -9.48
N GLU A 524 -1.68 -29.09 -10.28
CA GLU A 524 -1.38 -30.43 -9.81
C GLU A 524 -0.02 -30.45 -9.13
N ARG A 525 0.03 -31.00 -7.91
CA ARG A 525 1.23 -31.07 -7.10
C ARG A 525 1.90 -32.44 -7.24
N ASN A 526 3.21 -32.49 -7.01
CA ASN A 526 3.99 -33.74 -7.06
C ASN A 526 3.56 -34.78 -6.03
N ASP A 527 2.77 -34.39 -5.02
CA ASP A 527 2.22 -35.27 -3.97
C ASP A 527 0.81 -35.84 -4.34
N GLY A 528 0.35 -35.62 -5.56
CA GLY A 528 -0.95 -36.08 -6.06
C GLY A 528 -2.15 -35.28 -5.53
N LEU A 529 -1.91 -34.13 -4.88
CA LEU A 529 -2.95 -33.22 -4.46
C LEU A 529 -3.14 -32.10 -5.50
N PHE A 530 -4.36 -31.53 -5.52
CA PHE A 530 -4.69 -30.40 -6.38
C PHE A 530 -4.75 -29.12 -5.54
N GLN A 531 -4.10 -28.07 -6.02
CA GLN A 531 -4.15 -26.74 -5.41
C GLN A 531 -4.99 -25.81 -6.27
N TYR A 532 -5.86 -25.04 -5.64
CA TYR A 532 -6.75 -24.07 -6.28
C TYR A 532 -6.68 -22.72 -5.58
N ILE A 533 -7.05 -21.69 -6.31
CA ILE A 533 -7.53 -20.43 -5.73
C ILE A 533 -9.06 -20.50 -5.71
N VAL A 534 -9.66 -20.15 -4.60
CA VAL A 534 -11.12 -20.05 -4.45
C VAL A 534 -11.50 -18.61 -4.21
N PHE A 535 -12.44 -18.10 -4.97
CA PHE A 535 -13.06 -16.79 -4.76
C PHE A 535 -14.47 -16.96 -4.20
N LEU A 536 -14.76 -16.27 -3.10
CA LEU A 536 -16.09 -16.15 -2.50
C LEU A 536 -16.67 -14.78 -2.86
N PRO A 537 -17.63 -14.68 -3.80
CA PRO A 537 -18.18 -13.39 -4.25
C PRO A 537 -18.84 -12.60 -3.12
N GLU A 538 -19.65 -13.25 -2.30
CA GLU A 538 -20.39 -12.62 -1.19
C GLU A 538 -19.48 -11.86 -0.20
N LEU A 539 -18.29 -12.41 0.08
CA LEU A 539 -17.33 -11.80 1.01
C LEU A 539 -16.21 -11.04 0.28
N LYS A 540 -16.14 -11.14 -1.04
CA LYS A 540 -15.07 -10.60 -1.90
C LYS A 540 -13.67 -11.04 -1.48
N ILE A 541 -13.53 -12.27 -1.01
CA ILE A 541 -12.26 -12.83 -0.54
C ILE A 541 -11.77 -13.96 -1.42
N THR A 542 -10.45 -14.11 -1.43
CA THR A 542 -9.77 -15.25 -2.06
C THR A 542 -8.95 -16.01 -1.04
N SER A 543 -8.91 -17.32 -1.21
CA SER A 543 -8.02 -18.18 -0.43
C SER A 543 -7.46 -19.29 -1.30
N ARG A 544 -6.23 -19.69 -0.99
CA ARG A 544 -5.62 -20.87 -1.59
C ARG A 544 -6.00 -22.10 -0.78
N ILE A 545 -6.49 -23.14 -1.46
CA ILE A 545 -6.82 -24.42 -0.85
C ILE A 545 -6.05 -25.55 -1.53
N THR A 546 -5.87 -26.65 -0.82
CA THR A 546 -5.29 -27.88 -1.37
C THR A 546 -6.26 -29.04 -1.06
N LEU A 547 -6.66 -29.78 -2.08
CA LEU A 547 -7.66 -30.82 -2.01
C LEU A 547 -7.13 -32.12 -2.62
N ARG A 548 -7.78 -33.24 -2.28
CA ARG A 548 -7.64 -34.51 -3.00
C ARG A 548 -8.53 -34.55 -4.22
N ASP A 549 -9.66 -33.82 -4.17
CA ASP A 549 -10.66 -33.80 -5.21
C ASP A 549 -10.15 -33.02 -6.42
N ASN A 550 -10.34 -33.63 -7.60
CA ASN A 550 -10.00 -33.02 -8.86
C ASN A 550 -11.18 -32.22 -9.39
N LEU A 551 -11.24 -30.92 -9.03
CA LEU A 551 -12.28 -30.00 -9.47
C LEU A 551 -11.91 -29.39 -10.83
N GLU A 552 -12.94 -29.04 -11.62
CA GLU A 552 -12.74 -28.26 -12.85
C GLU A 552 -12.57 -26.76 -12.52
N ASN A 553 -11.84 -26.03 -13.38
CA ASN A 553 -11.73 -24.59 -13.23
C ASN A 553 -13.12 -23.95 -13.39
N TYR A 554 -13.41 -22.99 -12.53
CA TYR A 554 -14.68 -22.25 -12.42
C TYR A 554 -15.84 -23.06 -11.84
N GLU A 555 -15.58 -24.26 -11.35
CA GLU A 555 -16.60 -25.07 -10.69
C GLU A 555 -17.06 -24.40 -9.40
N LYS A 556 -18.39 -24.31 -9.24
CA LYS A 556 -19.05 -23.75 -8.06
C LYS A 556 -19.19 -24.81 -6.98
N ARG A 557 -18.69 -24.54 -5.78
CA ARG A 557 -18.81 -25.40 -4.59
C ARG A 557 -19.13 -24.59 -3.34
N LYS A 558 -19.53 -25.29 -2.27
CA LYS A 558 -19.76 -24.70 -0.94
C LYS A 558 -18.49 -24.76 -0.10
N TYR A 559 -18.21 -23.65 0.60
CA TYR A 559 -17.04 -23.52 1.44
C TYR A 559 -17.41 -22.92 2.80
N LYS A 560 -16.72 -23.36 3.84
CA LYS A 560 -16.80 -22.77 5.18
C LYS A 560 -15.51 -22.04 5.55
N LEU A 561 -15.63 -20.92 6.26
CA LEU A 561 -14.47 -20.17 6.78
C LEU A 561 -14.06 -20.70 8.16
N PHE A 562 -12.76 -20.74 8.39
CA PHE A 562 -12.17 -21.05 9.69
C PHE A 562 -11.07 -20.07 10.04
N VAL A 563 -11.04 -19.64 11.31
CA VAL A 563 -9.90 -18.94 11.89
C VAL A 563 -9.08 -19.97 12.69
N PHE A 564 -7.79 -20.06 12.41
CA PHE A 564 -6.88 -20.95 13.11
C PHE A 564 -5.55 -20.25 13.41
N THR A 565 -4.82 -20.76 14.40
CA THR A 565 -3.48 -20.30 14.69
C THR A 565 -2.47 -21.15 13.93
N ASN A 566 -1.68 -20.49 13.06
CA ASN A 566 -0.57 -21.17 12.38
C ASN A 566 0.57 -21.37 13.38
N GLU A 567 0.88 -22.62 13.71
CA GLU A 567 1.86 -22.99 14.74
C GLU A 567 3.30 -22.57 14.41
N ASP A 568 3.69 -22.61 13.12
CA ASP A 568 5.02 -22.21 12.68
C ASP A 568 5.31 -20.73 12.88
N LYS A 569 4.28 -19.90 12.76
CA LYS A 569 4.38 -18.43 12.82
C LYS A 569 3.69 -17.83 14.03
N MET A 570 3.00 -18.65 14.82
CA MET A 570 2.19 -18.20 15.96
C MET A 570 1.22 -17.07 15.61
N LYS A 571 0.64 -17.12 14.39
CA LYS A 571 -0.27 -16.11 13.85
C LYS A 571 -1.64 -16.68 13.57
N LYS A 572 -2.66 -15.87 13.81
CA LYS A 572 -4.03 -16.16 13.35
C LYS A 572 -4.10 -16.04 11.83
N LYS A 573 -4.75 -16.99 11.20
CA LYS A 573 -5.01 -17.04 9.75
C LYS A 573 -6.41 -17.53 9.48
N ILE A 574 -6.91 -17.17 8.31
CA ILE A 574 -8.19 -17.64 7.80
C ILE A 574 -7.93 -18.68 6.71
N ARG A 575 -8.71 -19.74 6.73
CA ARG A 575 -8.69 -20.82 5.75
C ARG A 575 -10.11 -21.13 5.28
N LEU A 576 -10.24 -21.50 4.03
CA LEU A 576 -11.46 -22.09 3.49
C LEU A 576 -11.34 -23.62 3.56
N GLN A 577 -12.45 -24.26 3.85
CA GLN A 577 -12.63 -25.71 3.76
C GLN A 577 -13.77 -26.00 2.81
N LEU A 578 -13.56 -26.92 1.88
CA LEU A 578 -14.60 -27.50 1.04
C LEU A 578 -15.52 -28.36 1.93
N THR A 579 -16.84 -28.26 1.75
CA THR A 579 -17.84 -29.02 2.50
C THR A 579 -18.54 -30.03 1.62
#